data_37df3356a7c5bbd90a52c441cbed71af
#
_entry.id   37df3356a7c5bbd90a52c441cbed71af
#
_cell.length_a   1.000
_cell.length_b   1.000
_cell.length_c   1.000
_cell.angle_alpha   90.00
_cell.angle_beta   90.00
_cell.angle_gamma   90.00
#
_symmetry.space_group_name_H-M   'P 1'
#
loop_
_entity.id
_entity.type
_entity.pdbx_description
1 polymer ?
#
loop_
_entity_poly.entity_id
_entity_poly.type
_entity_poly.pdbx_seq_one_letter_code
_entity_poly.pdbx_strand_id
1 'polypeptide(L)'
;ELDSEENKGSTFSVYLPQDLSVYKPSELASNNEQNEEEQVYSTNSKAMYFIDTEKVENESVESGDKKRGTILIVEDNNEIRRYLSNGLADLFNTLEAGNGEEALEKLKDNEVDVIVTDVMMPVMDGIKLCKNVKQNIRTCHIPVIILSAKTDIKDQMEGLQMGADDYIPKPFSLAILTTKIHNMMRTRRRM
;
A
#
# COMPACT_ATOMS: atom_id res chain seq x y z
N GLU A 1 26.17 19.38 -3.97
CA GLU A 1 26.93 19.42 -5.24
C GLU A 1 26.20 18.50 -6.22
N LEU A 2 26.13 18.93 -7.48
CA LEU A 2 25.50 18.17 -8.56
C LEU A 2 26.55 17.97 -9.67
N ASP A 3 26.77 16.74 -10.05
CA ASP A 3 27.55 16.37 -11.23
C ASP A 3 26.63 15.61 -12.20
N SER A 4 26.54 16.08 -13.45
CA SER A 4 25.61 15.51 -14.43
C SER A 4 26.22 15.54 -15.82
N GLU A 5 26.20 14.40 -16.50
CA GLU A 5 26.67 14.28 -17.88
C GLU A 5 25.56 13.63 -18.73
N GLU A 6 25.31 14.23 -19.90
CA GLU A 6 24.25 13.75 -20.81
C GLU A 6 24.50 12.29 -21.21
N ASN A 7 23.47 11.45 -21.10
CA ASN A 7 23.50 9.99 -21.33
C ASN A 7 24.36 9.16 -20.34
N LYS A 8 24.95 9.79 -19.29
CA LYS A 8 25.70 9.06 -18.25
C LYS A 8 25.05 9.12 -16.88
N GLY A 9 24.07 10.03 -16.69
CA GLY A 9 23.34 10.19 -15.44
C GLY A 9 23.78 11.39 -14.62
N SER A 10 23.23 11.49 -13.40
CA SER A 10 23.47 12.61 -12.48
C SER A 10 23.82 12.09 -11.10
N THR A 11 24.82 12.68 -10.45
CA THR A 11 25.22 12.39 -9.08
C THR A 11 24.92 13.61 -8.21
N PHE A 12 24.16 13.39 -7.13
CA PHE A 12 23.88 14.41 -6.12
C PHE A 12 24.70 14.11 -4.88
N SER A 13 25.55 15.06 -4.45
CA SER A 13 26.35 14.95 -3.22
C SER A 13 25.85 15.96 -2.20
N VAL A 14 25.49 15.47 -1.00
CA VAL A 14 25.09 16.30 0.13
C VAL A 14 26.10 16.17 1.24
N TYR A 15 26.67 17.28 1.66
CA TYR A 15 27.65 17.35 2.75
C TYR A 15 26.97 17.95 3.98
N LEU A 16 26.92 17.18 5.06
CA LEU A 16 26.38 17.63 6.34
C LEU A 16 27.52 17.87 7.34
N PRO A 17 27.54 18.99 8.07
CA PRO A 17 28.49 19.20 9.14
C PRO A 17 28.33 18.13 10.22
N GLN A 18 29.44 17.54 10.68
CA GLN A 18 29.44 16.60 11.81
C GLN A 18 29.45 17.30 13.16
N ASP A 19 29.85 18.58 13.20
CA ASP A 19 29.88 19.35 14.45
C ASP A 19 28.47 19.89 14.79
N LEU A 20 27.91 19.40 15.90
CA LEU A 20 26.60 19.79 16.38
C LEU A 20 26.51 21.27 16.77
N SER A 21 27.64 21.95 17.00
CA SER A 21 27.70 23.38 17.32
C SER A 21 27.23 24.30 16.17
N VAL A 22 27.18 23.78 14.96
CA VAL A 22 26.72 24.49 13.76
C VAL A 22 25.20 24.59 13.71
N TYR A 23 24.47 23.74 14.44
CA TYR A 23 23.01 23.67 14.43
C TYR A 23 22.42 24.44 15.62
N LYS A 24 21.28 25.09 15.41
CA LYS A 24 20.54 25.74 16.49
C LYS A 24 19.90 24.69 17.39
N PRO A 25 19.72 24.98 18.70
CA PRO A 25 19.07 24.02 19.63
C PRO A 25 17.68 23.56 19.19
N SER A 26 16.97 24.37 18.39
CA SER A 26 15.66 24.01 17.82
C SER A 26 15.73 23.06 16.61
N GLU A 27 16.92 22.85 16.05
CA GLU A 27 17.18 21.97 14.93
C GLU A 27 17.73 20.61 15.38
N LEU A 28 18.08 20.49 16.67
CA LEU A 28 18.53 19.25 17.29
C LEU A 28 17.31 18.55 17.91
N ALA A 29 17.11 17.28 17.56
CA ALA A 29 16.09 16.47 18.20
C ALA A 29 16.35 16.40 19.72
N SER A 30 15.36 16.73 20.55
CA SER A 30 15.44 16.57 21.99
C SER A 30 15.48 15.09 22.30
N ASN A 31 16.65 14.59 22.72
CA ASN A 31 16.78 13.25 23.30
C ASN A 31 16.05 13.21 24.64
N ASN A 32 14.77 12.91 24.64
CA ASN A 32 14.08 12.35 25.79
C ASN A 32 13.44 11.05 25.33
N GLU A 33 14.16 10.04 25.60
CA GLU A 33 13.84 8.67 25.98
C GLU A 33 14.85 7.70 25.38
N GLN A 34 15.67 7.18 26.28
CA GLN A 34 16.53 6.04 26.08
C GLN A 34 15.66 4.84 25.73
N ASN A 35 15.77 4.37 24.50
CA ASN A 35 15.71 2.94 24.23
C ASN A 35 16.58 2.69 23.00
N GLU A 36 17.71 2.07 23.30
CA GLU A 36 18.66 1.54 22.36
C GLU A 36 18.01 0.43 21.53
N GLU A 37 17.78 0.71 20.26
CA GLU A 37 17.95 -0.29 19.22
C GLU A 37 18.48 0.47 18.01
N GLU A 38 19.77 0.27 17.73
CA GLU A 38 20.41 0.64 16.47
C GLU A 38 19.67 -0.04 15.31
N GLN A 39 18.67 0.61 14.76
CA GLN A 39 18.18 0.23 13.45
C GLN A 39 19.14 0.78 12.39
N VAL A 40 20.03 -0.09 11.96
CA VAL A 40 20.84 0.09 10.78
C VAL A 40 19.89 0.37 9.62
N TYR A 41 19.82 1.63 9.19
CA TYR A 41 19.13 2.01 7.95
C TYR A 41 19.89 1.41 6.78
N SER A 42 19.58 0.17 6.48
CA SER A 42 19.95 -0.44 5.22
C SER A 42 19.24 0.34 4.11
N THR A 43 20.04 0.94 3.23
CA THR A 43 19.63 1.64 2.02
C THR A 43 18.98 0.68 1.03
N ASN A 44 17.80 0.19 1.36
CA ASN A 44 16.92 -0.48 0.43
C ASN A 44 15.71 0.41 0.22
N SER A 45 15.47 0.79 -1.02
CA SER A 45 14.31 1.58 -1.49
C SER A 45 12.92 1.04 -1.03
N LYS A 46 12.88 -0.11 -0.37
CA LYS A 46 11.70 -0.71 0.26
C LYS A 46 11.20 0.00 1.52
N ALA A 47 12.09 0.63 2.31
CA ALA A 47 11.73 1.22 3.60
C ALA A 47 10.89 2.51 3.49
N MET A 48 10.78 3.09 2.31
CA MET A 48 10.15 4.40 2.12
C MET A 48 8.63 4.35 1.99
N TYR A 49 8.04 3.15 1.78
CA TYR A 49 6.61 3.00 1.50
C TYR A 49 5.79 2.42 2.67
N PHE A 50 6.45 1.82 3.67
CA PHE A 50 5.77 1.07 4.72
C PHE A 50 6.33 1.45 6.10
N ILE A 51 5.43 1.81 7.01
CA ILE A 51 5.76 1.97 8.42
C ILE A 51 5.51 0.59 9.06
N ASP A 52 6.59 -0.10 9.43
CA ASP A 52 6.50 -1.35 10.19
C ASP A 52 6.16 -0.98 11.64
N THR A 53 4.89 -0.86 11.94
CA THR A 53 4.43 -0.75 13.32
C THR A 53 4.10 -2.14 13.82
N GLU A 54 4.85 -2.58 14.81
CA GLU A 54 4.71 -3.71 15.73
C GLU A 54 3.53 -4.67 15.47
N LYS A 55 3.85 -5.97 15.60
CA LYS A 55 2.87 -7.07 15.63
C LYS A 55 1.68 -6.67 16.50
N VAL A 56 0.56 -6.38 15.86
CA VAL A 56 -0.72 -6.36 16.55
C VAL A 56 -0.92 -7.79 17.07
N GLU A 57 -0.94 -7.95 18.38
CA GLU A 57 -1.32 -9.21 19.01
C GLU A 57 -2.66 -9.63 18.42
N ASN A 58 -2.62 -10.71 17.64
CA ASN A 58 -3.80 -11.32 17.06
C ASN A 58 -4.66 -11.84 18.22
N GLU A 59 -5.77 -11.17 18.49
CA GLU A 59 -6.87 -11.86 19.16
C GLU A 59 -7.12 -13.15 18.39
N SER A 60 -6.95 -14.27 19.08
CA SER A 60 -7.08 -15.64 18.61
C SER A 60 -8.34 -15.80 17.75
N VAL A 61 -8.16 -15.79 16.43
CA VAL A 61 -9.19 -16.22 15.50
C VAL A 61 -9.29 -17.73 15.67
N GLU A 62 -10.38 -18.16 16.32
CA GLU A 62 -10.72 -19.58 16.45
C GLU A 62 -10.53 -20.28 15.10
N SER A 63 -9.68 -21.30 15.13
CA SER A 63 -9.38 -22.23 14.04
C SER A 63 -10.60 -23.12 13.77
N GLY A 64 -11.56 -22.56 13.02
CA GLY A 64 -12.59 -23.31 12.34
C GLY A 64 -12.38 -23.10 10.85
N ASP A 65 -12.64 -24.11 10.05
CA ASP A 65 -12.50 -24.21 8.59
C ASP A 65 -13.25 -23.08 7.82
N LYS A 66 -12.91 -21.82 8.12
CA LYS A 66 -13.47 -20.64 7.46
C LYS A 66 -12.65 -20.43 6.18
N LYS A 67 -13.30 -20.65 5.04
CA LYS A 67 -12.82 -20.30 3.71
C LYS A 67 -12.13 -18.92 3.78
N ARG A 68 -10.81 -18.89 3.64
CA ARG A 68 -10.03 -17.65 3.63
C ARG A 68 -10.53 -16.79 2.48
N GLY A 69 -10.81 -15.51 2.72
CA GLY A 69 -11.23 -14.60 1.65
C GLY A 69 -10.12 -14.40 0.65
N THR A 70 -10.49 -14.09 -0.59
CA THR A 70 -9.55 -13.85 -1.70
C THR A 70 -9.41 -12.36 -1.95
N ILE A 71 -8.16 -11.88 -1.97
CA ILE A 71 -7.82 -10.48 -2.22
C ILE A 71 -7.08 -10.39 -3.55
N LEU A 72 -7.51 -9.48 -4.40
CA LEU A 72 -6.79 -9.12 -5.63
C LEU A 72 -5.93 -7.89 -5.37
N ILE A 73 -4.61 -8.06 -5.45
CA ILE A 73 -3.60 -7.02 -5.29
C ILE A 73 -3.17 -6.55 -6.67
N VAL A 74 -3.34 -5.25 -6.94
CA VAL A 74 -3.03 -4.64 -8.24
C VAL A 74 -1.99 -3.53 -8.03
N GLU A 75 -0.77 -3.79 -8.47
CA GLU A 75 0.38 -2.92 -8.26
C GLU A 75 1.40 -3.21 -9.37
N ASP A 76 1.89 -2.20 -10.07
CA ASP A 76 2.84 -2.39 -11.18
C ASP A 76 4.25 -2.71 -10.69
N ASN A 77 4.63 -2.18 -9.53
CA ASN A 77 5.92 -2.50 -8.92
C ASN A 77 5.94 -3.91 -8.33
N ASN A 78 6.73 -4.80 -8.95
CA ASN A 78 6.84 -6.21 -8.53
C ASN A 78 7.29 -6.40 -7.08
N GLU A 79 8.11 -5.51 -6.54
CA GLU A 79 8.61 -5.63 -5.17
C GLU A 79 7.51 -5.28 -4.16
N ILE A 80 6.78 -4.18 -4.41
CA ILE A 80 5.64 -3.75 -3.59
C ILE A 80 4.53 -4.80 -3.65
N ARG A 81 4.21 -5.29 -4.84
CA ARG A 81 3.19 -6.32 -5.04
C ARG A 81 3.51 -7.58 -4.25
N ARG A 82 4.76 -8.09 -4.33
CA ARG A 82 5.21 -9.24 -3.55
C ARG A 82 5.21 -8.98 -2.04
N TYR A 83 5.59 -7.78 -1.62
CA TYR A 83 5.54 -7.43 -0.20
C TYR A 83 4.11 -7.49 0.34
N LEU A 84 3.15 -6.92 -0.38
CA LEU A 84 1.72 -6.97 -0.02
C LEU A 84 1.20 -8.41 -0.01
N SER A 85 1.50 -9.17 -1.07
CA SER A 85 1.07 -10.55 -1.22
C SER A 85 1.61 -11.43 -0.08
N ASN A 86 2.91 -11.35 0.21
CA ASN A 86 3.52 -12.11 1.30
C ASN A 86 2.99 -11.70 2.68
N GLY A 87 2.80 -10.40 2.92
CA GLY A 87 2.30 -9.89 4.20
C GLY A 87 0.82 -10.23 4.47
N LEU A 88 0.05 -10.53 3.43
CA LEU A 88 -1.36 -10.89 3.54
C LEU A 88 -1.63 -12.40 3.41
N ALA A 89 -0.65 -13.19 2.92
CA ALA A 89 -0.82 -14.62 2.60
C ALA A 89 -1.19 -15.50 3.81
N ASP A 90 -0.77 -15.12 5.02
CA ASP A 90 -1.11 -15.88 6.24
C ASP A 90 -2.60 -15.79 6.59
N LEU A 91 -3.26 -14.71 6.18
CA LEU A 91 -4.65 -14.41 6.55
C LEU A 91 -5.64 -14.59 5.40
N PHE A 92 -5.20 -14.42 4.16
CA PHE A 92 -6.04 -14.39 2.96
C PHE A 92 -5.42 -15.20 1.82
N ASN A 93 -6.26 -15.59 0.86
CA ASN A 93 -5.77 -16.00 -0.46
C ASN A 93 -5.47 -14.74 -1.28
N THR A 94 -4.30 -14.68 -1.91
CA THR A 94 -3.89 -13.51 -2.70
C THR A 94 -3.83 -13.84 -4.18
N LEU A 95 -4.39 -12.96 -5.00
CA LEU A 95 -4.20 -12.91 -6.44
C LEU A 95 -3.45 -11.61 -6.77
N GLU A 96 -2.57 -11.65 -7.74
CA GLU A 96 -1.71 -10.52 -8.11
C GLU A 96 -1.99 -10.09 -9.54
N ALA A 97 -1.98 -8.78 -9.82
CA ALA A 97 -2.04 -8.21 -11.15
C ALA A 97 -1.09 -7.01 -11.26
N GLY A 98 -0.45 -6.83 -12.40
CA GLY A 98 0.49 -5.74 -12.65
C GLY A 98 -0.15 -4.45 -13.18
N ASN A 99 -1.43 -4.47 -13.51
CA ASN A 99 -2.19 -3.31 -13.98
C ASN A 99 -3.70 -3.62 -13.95
N GLY A 100 -4.52 -2.60 -14.23
CA GLY A 100 -5.97 -2.74 -14.19
C GLY A 100 -6.56 -3.68 -15.24
N GLU A 101 -5.96 -3.83 -16.42
CA GLU A 101 -6.44 -4.77 -17.44
C GLU A 101 -6.26 -6.22 -17.00
N GLU A 102 -5.07 -6.55 -16.50
CA GLU A 102 -4.80 -7.87 -15.94
C GLU A 102 -5.73 -8.19 -14.76
N ALA A 103 -6.02 -7.19 -13.92
CA ALA A 103 -6.98 -7.32 -12.83
C ALA A 103 -8.38 -7.67 -13.35
N LEU A 104 -8.89 -6.99 -14.37
CA LEU A 104 -10.20 -7.27 -14.95
C LEU A 104 -10.27 -8.67 -15.59
N GLU A 105 -9.18 -9.16 -16.20
CA GLU A 105 -9.12 -10.53 -16.71
C GLU A 105 -9.24 -11.55 -15.57
N LYS A 106 -8.50 -11.35 -14.48
CA LYS A 106 -8.56 -12.25 -13.30
C LYS A 106 -9.93 -12.28 -12.63
N LEU A 107 -10.66 -11.17 -12.66
CA LEU A 107 -12.02 -11.09 -12.12
C LEU A 107 -13.04 -11.90 -12.93
N LYS A 108 -12.73 -12.33 -14.16
CA LYS A 108 -13.63 -13.18 -14.96
C LYS A 108 -13.71 -14.60 -14.42
N ASP A 109 -12.59 -15.12 -13.93
CA ASP A 109 -12.41 -16.54 -13.61
C ASP A 109 -12.25 -16.79 -12.10
N ASN A 110 -12.17 -15.74 -11.27
CA ASN A 110 -11.94 -15.87 -9.85
C ASN A 110 -12.98 -15.10 -9.02
N GLU A 111 -13.40 -15.72 -7.93
CA GLU A 111 -14.18 -15.02 -6.90
C GLU A 111 -13.23 -14.18 -6.03
N VAL A 112 -13.41 -12.87 -6.05
CA VAL A 112 -12.61 -11.91 -5.28
C VAL A 112 -13.50 -11.22 -4.25
N ASP A 113 -13.01 -11.15 -3.00
CA ASP A 113 -13.73 -10.53 -1.90
C ASP A 113 -13.39 -9.05 -1.73
N VAL A 114 -12.13 -8.66 -2.00
CA VAL A 114 -11.63 -7.27 -1.91
C VAL A 114 -10.58 -7.05 -2.99
N ILE A 115 -10.58 -5.87 -3.60
CA ILE A 115 -9.53 -5.39 -4.49
C ILE A 115 -8.71 -4.33 -3.75
N VAL A 116 -7.38 -4.47 -3.78
CA VAL A 116 -6.42 -3.47 -3.30
C VAL A 116 -5.61 -3.03 -4.50
N THR A 117 -5.69 -1.75 -4.89
CA THR A 117 -5.04 -1.24 -6.10
C THR A 117 -4.23 0.01 -5.85
N ASP A 118 -3.07 0.13 -6.51
CA ASP A 118 -2.41 1.43 -6.65
C ASP A 118 -3.20 2.34 -7.59
N VAL A 119 -3.02 3.66 -7.44
CA VAL A 119 -3.57 4.65 -8.37
C VAL A 119 -2.79 4.65 -9.67
N MET A 120 -1.47 4.80 -9.58
CA MET A 120 -0.60 5.08 -10.71
C MET A 120 0.00 3.80 -11.30
N MET A 121 -0.64 3.28 -12.33
CA MET A 121 -0.17 2.08 -13.02
C MET A 121 -0.23 2.27 -14.54
N PRO A 122 0.68 1.63 -15.31
CA PRO A 122 0.64 1.65 -16.76
C PRO A 122 -0.62 0.90 -17.30
N VAL A 123 -0.93 1.12 -18.55
CA VAL A 123 -2.03 0.49 -19.31
C VAL A 123 -3.40 0.91 -18.78
N MET A 124 -3.77 0.52 -17.55
CA MET A 124 -4.99 0.93 -16.88
C MET A 124 -4.67 1.28 -15.42
N ASP A 125 -4.93 2.51 -15.04
CA ASP A 125 -4.76 3.02 -13.68
C ASP A 125 -5.84 2.49 -12.71
N GLY A 126 -5.58 2.63 -11.39
CA GLY A 126 -6.46 2.12 -10.35
C GLY A 126 -7.83 2.81 -10.30
N ILE A 127 -7.92 4.09 -10.70
CA ILE A 127 -9.19 4.82 -10.73
C ILE A 127 -10.08 4.29 -11.86
N LYS A 128 -9.51 4.05 -13.04
CA LYS A 128 -10.23 3.42 -14.16
C LYS A 128 -10.63 1.99 -13.83
N LEU A 129 -9.74 1.22 -13.19
CA LEU A 129 -10.07 -0.11 -12.70
C LEU A 129 -11.28 -0.05 -11.76
N CYS A 130 -11.25 0.80 -10.74
CA CYS A 130 -12.36 0.98 -9.80
C CYS A 130 -13.67 1.30 -10.52
N LYS A 131 -13.66 2.26 -11.45
CA LYS A 131 -14.83 2.60 -12.26
C LYS A 131 -15.38 1.40 -13.01
N ASN A 132 -14.53 0.64 -13.72
CA ASN A 132 -14.95 -0.55 -14.47
C ASN A 132 -15.56 -1.62 -13.55
N VAL A 133 -14.93 -1.86 -12.38
CA VAL A 133 -15.43 -2.80 -11.38
C VAL A 133 -16.83 -2.39 -10.88
N LYS A 134 -17.01 -1.11 -10.54
CA LYS A 134 -18.26 -0.57 -9.97
C LYS A 134 -19.38 -0.44 -11.00
N GLN A 135 -19.07 -0.29 -12.27
CA GLN A 135 -20.07 -0.23 -13.34
C GLN A 135 -20.53 -1.60 -13.84
N ASN A 136 -19.82 -2.67 -13.52
CA ASN A 136 -20.17 -4.01 -13.97
C ASN A 136 -21.00 -4.74 -12.90
N ILE A 137 -22.20 -5.17 -13.24
CA ILE A 137 -23.14 -5.83 -12.32
C ILE A 137 -22.58 -7.08 -11.63
N ARG A 138 -21.61 -7.75 -12.25
CA ARG A 138 -20.96 -8.95 -11.71
C ARG A 138 -19.91 -8.62 -10.64
N THR A 139 -19.35 -7.42 -10.65
CA THR A 139 -18.22 -7.03 -9.81
C THR A 139 -18.49 -5.80 -8.95
N CYS A 140 -19.59 -5.06 -9.19
CA CYS A 140 -19.90 -3.80 -8.48
C CYS A 140 -20.01 -3.96 -6.95
N HIS A 141 -20.28 -5.17 -6.48
CA HIS A 141 -20.38 -5.50 -5.06
C HIS A 141 -19.01 -5.73 -4.41
N ILE A 142 -17.92 -5.86 -5.20
CA ILE A 142 -16.57 -6.08 -4.67
C ILE A 142 -16.04 -4.74 -4.16
N PRO A 143 -15.66 -4.63 -2.86
CA PRO A 143 -15.06 -3.42 -2.34
C PRO A 143 -13.66 -3.20 -2.93
N VAL A 144 -13.35 -1.92 -3.18
CA VAL A 144 -12.08 -1.47 -3.75
C VAL A 144 -11.41 -0.51 -2.77
N ILE A 145 -10.20 -0.88 -2.34
CA ILE A 145 -9.28 -0.03 -1.57
C ILE A 145 -8.24 0.53 -2.52
N ILE A 146 -8.11 1.85 -2.56
CA ILE A 146 -7.11 2.53 -3.38
C ILE A 146 -5.91 2.93 -2.50
N LEU A 147 -4.71 2.54 -2.90
CA LEU A 147 -3.45 2.96 -2.31
C LEU A 147 -2.89 4.16 -3.08
N SER A 148 -2.53 5.26 -2.41
CA SER A 148 -2.16 6.49 -3.11
C SER A 148 -0.98 7.22 -2.47
N ALA A 149 -0.19 7.89 -3.29
CA ALA A 149 0.78 8.86 -2.81
C ALA A 149 0.04 10.07 -2.18
N LYS A 150 0.48 10.51 -1.02
CA LYS A 150 -0.16 11.46 -0.09
C LYS A 150 -0.51 12.85 -0.67
N THR A 151 -0.19 13.16 -1.91
CA THR A 151 -0.12 14.54 -2.43
C THR A 151 -1.35 15.02 -3.19
N ASP A 152 -2.27 14.15 -3.63
CA ASP A 152 -3.37 14.59 -4.48
C ASP A 152 -4.74 14.37 -3.85
N ILE A 153 -5.21 15.40 -3.11
CA ILE A 153 -6.60 15.50 -2.65
C ILE A 153 -7.58 15.35 -3.83
N LYS A 154 -7.17 15.77 -5.03
CA LYS A 154 -7.98 15.63 -6.26
C LYS A 154 -8.17 14.17 -6.63
N ASP A 155 -7.11 13.38 -6.61
CA ASP A 155 -7.18 11.94 -6.93
C ASP A 155 -7.99 11.17 -5.88
N GLN A 156 -7.90 11.58 -4.59
CA GLN A 156 -8.73 11.03 -3.53
C GLN A 156 -10.22 11.32 -3.76
N MET A 157 -10.55 12.57 -4.09
CA MET A 157 -11.94 12.97 -4.38
C MET A 157 -12.46 12.28 -5.64
N GLU A 158 -11.65 12.15 -6.68
CA GLU A 158 -12.01 11.47 -7.91
C GLU A 158 -12.22 9.98 -7.68
N GLY A 159 -11.33 9.30 -6.94
CA GLY A 159 -11.47 7.89 -6.58
C GLY A 159 -12.73 7.60 -5.78
N LEU A 160 -13.06 8.44 -4.80
CA LEU A 160 -14.30 8.33 -4.01
C LEU A 160 -15.55 8.61 -4.86
N GLN A 161 -15.50 9.59 -5.77
CA GLN A 161 -16.59 9.87 -6.71
C GLN A 161 -16.81 8.72 -7.72
N MET A 162 -15.77 7.95 -8.04
CA MET A 162 -15.84 6.77 -8.90
C MET A 162 -16.27 5.50 -8.16
N GLY A 163 -16.55 5.60 -6.84
CA GLY A 163 -17.12 4.54 -6.04
C GLY A 163 -16.12 3.67 -5.29
N ALA A 164 -14.88 4.13 -5.09
CA ALA A 164 -13.96 3.46 -4.18
C ALA A 164 -14.54 3.41 -2.76
N ASP A 165 -14.40 2.26 -2.10
CA ASP A 165 -14.94 2.06 -0.76
C ASP A 165 -14.02 2.59 0.34
N ASP A 166 -12.71 2.65 0.05
CA ASP A 166 -11.72 3.24 0.96
C ASP A 166 -10.47 3.71 0.22
N TYR A 167 -9.71 4.56 0.92
CA TYR A 167 -8.50 5.18 0.41
C TYR A 167 -7.41 5.16 1.49
N ILE A 168 -6.22 4.66 1.14
CA ILE A 168 -5.10 4.56 2.08
C ILE A 168 -3.90 5.33 1.51
N PRO A 169 -3.46 6.42 2.18
CA PRO A 169 -2.28 7.17 1.75
C PRO A 169 -1.00 6.36 1.98
N LYS A 170 -0.09 6.38 1.02
CA LYS A 170 1.29 5.89 1.15
C LYS A 170 2.14 6.96 1.87
N PRO A 171 3.00 6.62 2.84
CA PRO A 171 3.27 5.27 3.34
C PRO A 171 2.21 4.76 4.33
N PHE A 172 1.94 3.46 4.33
CA PHE A 172 0.99 2.80 5.22
C PHE A 172 1.59 1.53 5.84
N SER A 173 0.98 1.07 6.94
CA SER A 173 1.34 -0.23 7.54
C SER A 173 0.43 -1.35 7.04
N LEU A 174 0.98 -2.57 6.95
CA LEU A 174 0.20 -3.77 6.65
C LEU A 174 -0.93 -4.00 7.67
N ALA A 175 -0.70 -3.66 8.94
CA ALA A 175 -1.71 -3.80 9.99
C ALA A 175 -2.96 -2.94 9.71
N ILE A 176 -2.78 -1.69 9.27
CA ILE A 176 -3.90 -0.81 8.86
C ILE A 176 -4.63 -1.40 7.66
N LEU A 177 -3.90 -1.83 6.63
CA LEU A 177 -4.48 -2.45 5.44
C LEU A 177 -5.28 -3.71 5.80
N THR A 178 -4.68 -4.62 6.57
CA THR A 178 -5.32 -5.86 7.05
C THR A 178 -6.62 -5.57 7.81
N THR A 179 -6.60 -4.60 8.74
CA THR A 179 -7.77 -4.21 9.52
C THR A 179 -8.90 -3.71 8.62
N LYS A 180 -8.58 -2.87 7.62
CA LYS A 180 -9.58 -2.36 6.67
C LYS A 180 -10.17 -3.47 5.82
N ILE A 181 -9.33 -4.38 5.30
CA ILE A 181 -9.78 -5.55 4.54
C ILE A 181 -10.75 -6.41 5.38
N HIS A 182 -10.38 -6.74 6.62
CA HIS A 182 -11.25 -7.51 7.51
C HIS A 182 -12.60 -6.83 7.75
N ASN A 183 -12.61 -5.52 7.97
CA ASN A 183 -13.84 -4.77 8.20
C ASN A 183 -14.75 -4.80 6.97
N MET A 184 -14.21 -4.63 5.77
CA MET A 184 -14.98 -4.70 4.51
C MET A 184 -15.57 -6.08 4.28
N MET A 185 -14.78 -7.14 4.45
CA MET A 185 -15.26 -8.52 4.32
C MET A 185 -16.35 -8.87 5.33
N ARG A 186 -16.21 -8.38 6.57
CA ARG A 186 -17.23 -8.60 7.62
C ARG A 186 -18.55 -7.91 7.30
N THR A 187 -18.51 -6.71 6.77
CA THR A 187 -19.70 -5.94 6.38
C THR A 187 -20.44 -6.65 5.26
N ARG A 188 -19.73 -7.16 4.25
CA ARG A 188 -20.32 -7.89 3.12
C ARG A 188 -21.02 -9.19 3.53
N ARG A 189 -20.48 -9.92 4.51
CA ARG A 189 -21.10 -11.18 5.00
C ARG A 189 -22.40 -10.98 5.78
N ARG A 190 -22.75 -9.75 6.14
CA ARG A 190 -23.96 -9.40 6.90
C ARG A 190 -25.11 -8.89 6.02
N MET A 191 -24.86 -8.64 4.74
CA MET A 191 -25.89 -8.30 3.73
C MET A 191 -26.36 -9.56 3.00
#